data_6d133443b48ed8bdc5002dd4f55aa4f0
#
_entry.id   6d133443b48ed8bdc5002dd4f55aa4f0
#
_cell.length_a   1.000
_cell.length_b   1.000
_cell.length_c   1.000
_cell.angle_alpha   90.00
_cell.angle_beta   90.00
_cell.angle_gamma   90.00
#
_symmetry.space_group_name_H-M   'P 1'
#
loop_
_entity.id
_entity.type
_entity.pdbx_description
1 polymer ?
#
loop_
_entity_poly.entity_id
_entity_poly.type
_entity_poly.pdbx_seq_one_letter_code
_entity_poly.pdbx_strand_id
1 'polypeptide(L)'
;MTKGYWVVTGNIHTPLGMVPYINKFTAWLPTVGARLLIRDLQADVREGTPGSVNIIVEFNSKEKAVAAYESTEYQELINLRLQHSSLSLTSKKSY
;
A
#
# COMPACT_ATOMS: atom_id res chain seq x y z
N MET A 1 8.71 -20.38 6.10
CA MET A 1 8.50 -19.64 4.84
C MET A 1 8.59 -18.15 5.10
N THR A 2 9.24 -17.45 4.18
CA THR A 2 9.38 -16.00 4.32
C THR A 2 8.17 -15.29 3.73
N LYS A 3 7.64 -14.35 4.48
CA LYS A 3 6.54 -13.50 4.03
C LYS A 3 7.04 -12.43 3.07
N GLY A 4 6.11 -11.84 2.34
CA GLY A 4 6.38 -10.67 1.51
C GLY A 4 5.58 -9.47 2.00
N TYR A 5 6.03 -8.28 1.64
CA TYR A 5 5.41 -7.06 2.13
C TYR A 5 5.40 -5.99 1.06
N TRP A 6 4.35 -5.19 1.06
CA TRP A 6 4.40 -3.86 0.46
C TRP A 6 4.72 -2.88 1.57
N VAL A 7 5.68 -2.03 1.34
CA VAL A 7 5.97 -0.89 2.21
C VAL A 7 5.65 0.37 1.43
N VAL A 8 4.68 1.14 1.92
CA VAL A 8 4.17 2.31 1.23
C VAL A 8 4.44 3.53 2.09
N THR A 9 5.10 4.54 1.51
CA THR A 9 5.36 5.81 2.18
C THR A 9 5.00 6.95 1.24
N GLY A 10 4.75 8.13 1.81
CA GLY A 10 4.48 9.31 1.01
C GLY A 10 3.45 10.23 1.64
N ASN A 11 2.69 10.91 0.79
CA ASN A 11 1.72 11.91 1.21
C ASN A 11 0.40 11.75 0.48
N ILE A 12 -0.68 12.07 1.19
CA ILE A 12 -2.01 12.19 0.60
C ILE A 12 -2.33 13.68 0.51
N HIS A 13 -2.67 14.14 -0.70
CA HIS A 13 -2.96 15.56 -0.95
C HIS A 13 -4.44 15.88 -0.74
N THR A 14 -5.33 14.97 -1.11
CA THR A 14 -6.77 15.15 -1.07
C THR A 14 -7.42 13.97 -0.37
N PRO A 15 -7.54 14.01 0.97
CA PRO A 15 -8.05 12.86 1.72
C PRO A 15 -9.40 12.34 1.23
N LEU A 16 -10.34 13.24 0.94
CA LEU A 16 -11.67 12.81 0.46
C LEU A 16 -11.59 12.14 -0.90
N GLY A 17 -10.63 12.54 -1.74
CA GLY A 17 -10.43 11.92 -3.05
C GLY A 17 -9.91 10.49 -2.96
N MET A 18 -9.35 10.10 -1.81
CA MET A 18 -8.82 8.75 -1.61
C MET A 18 -9.90 7.73 -1.22
N VAL A 19 -11.10 8.18 -0.87
CA VAL A 19 -12.14 7.27 -0.36
C VAL A 19 -12.49 6.14 -1.33
N PRO A 20 -12.71 6.40 -2.63
CA PRO A 20 -12.99 5.30 -3.57
C PRO A 20 -11.86 4.27 -3.62
N TYR A 21 -10.60 4.73 -3.61
CA TYR A 21 -9.46 3.83 -3.60
C TYR A 21 -9.43 2.99 -2.32
N ILE A 22 -9.56 3.65 -1.18
CA ILE A 22 -9.48 2.98 0.12
C ILE A 22 -10.55 1.90 0.26
N ASN A 23 -11.78 2.20 -0.16
CA ASN A 23 -12.87 1.23 -0.07
C ASN A 23 -12.61 0.00 -0.94
N LYS A 24 -12.18 0.20 -2.17
CA LYS A 24 -11.91 -0.92 -3.07
C LYS A 24 -10.65 -1.68 -2.69
N PHE A 25 -9.62 -0.97 -2.24
CA PHE A 25 -8.38 -1.58 -1.79
C PHE A 25 -8.63 -2.50 -0.59
N THR A 26 -9.37 -2.02 0.40
CA THR A 26 -9.67 -2.78 1.61
C THR A 26 -10.45 -4.05 1.29
N ALA A 27 -11.42 -3.95 0.38
CA ALA A 27 -12.20 -5.11 -0.05
C ALA A 27 -11.37 -6.11 -0.86
N TRP A 28 -10.37 -5.61 -1.59
CA TRP A 28 -9.54 -6.46 -2.46
C TRP A 28 -8.49 -7.27 -1.69
N LEU A 29 -7.94 -6.72 -0.60
CA LEU A 29 -6.83 -7.35 0.12
C LEU A 29 -7.10 -8.81 0.49
N PRO A 30 -8.24 -9.20 1.08
CA PRO A 30 -8.49 -10.60 1.41
C PRO A 30 -8.50 -11.52 0.19
N THR A 31 -8.88 -11.00 -0.97
CA THR A 31 -8.99 -11.82 -2.18
C THR A 31 -7.62 -12.30 -2.68
N VAL A 32 -6.54 -11.62 -2.28
CA VAL A 32 -5.17 -12.01 -2.64
C VAL A 32 -4.40 -12.54 -1.43
N GLY A 33 -5.12 -12.88 -0.35
CA GLY A 33 -4.51 -13.44 0.84
C GLY A 33 -3.62 -12.44 1.59
N ALA A 34 -3.88 -11.15 1.45
CA ALA A 34 -3.07 -10.11 2.05
C ALA A 34 -3.70 -9.59 3.34
N ARG A 35 -2.86 -9.04 4.21
CA ARG A 35 -3.29 -8.46 5.49
C ARG A 35 -2.65 -7.10 5.67
N LEU A 36 -3.47 -6.13 6.09
CA LEU A 36 -2.99 -4.80 6.41
C LEU A 36 -2.44 -4.81 7.82
N LEU A 37 -1.14 -4.62 7.98
CA LEU A 37 -0.47 -4.65 9.28
C LEU A 37 -0.34 -3.28 9.90
N ILE A 38 0.00 -2.27 9.09
CA ILE A 38 0.20 -0.90 9.55
C ILE A 38 -0.53 0.03 8.59
N ARG A 39 -1.29 0.94 9.17
CA ARG A 39 -1.90 2.03 8.44
C ARG A 39 -1.84 3.26 9.33
N ASP A 40 -0.78 4.04 9.16
CA ASP A 40 -0.59 5.27 9.89
C ASP A 40 -0.50 6.41 8.88
N LEU A 41 -1.43 7.34 8.95
CA LEU A 41 -1.49 8.48 8.04
C LEU A 41 -0.86 9.73 8.65
N GLN A 42 -0.40 9.65 9.90
CA GLN A 42 0.23 10.75 10.62
C GLN A 42 1.48 10.24 11.33
N ALA A 43 2.38 9.62 10.57
CA ALA A 43 3.59 9.02 11.12
C ALA A 43 4.44 10.07 11.84
N ASP A 44 5.03 9.68 12.97
CA ASP A 44 5.97 10.50 13.73
C ASP A 44 7.34 10.39 13.07
N VAL A 45 7.65 11.31 12.16
CA VAL A 45 8.91 11.31 11.42
C VAL A 45 10.03 11.83 12.28
N ARG A 46 11.09 11.02 12.47
CA ARG A 46 12.26 11.38 13.27
C ARG A 46 13.42 11.86 12.42
N GLU A 47 13.55 11.34 11.21
CA GLU A 47 14.63 11.71 10.29
C GLU A 47 14.13 11.66 8.86
N GLY A 48 14.63 12.56 8.03
CA GLY A 48 14.35 12.55 6.60
C GLY A 48 12.99 13.09 6.22
N THR A 49 12.59 12.83 5.00
CA THR A 49 11.33 13.34 4.45
C THR A 49 10.52 12.20 3.78
N PRO A 50 10.12 11.18 4.55
CA PRO A 50 9.37 10.05 3.96
C PRO A 50 7.90 10.35 3.71
N GLY A 51 7.40 11.51 4.17
CA GLY A 51 5.97 11.81 4.17
C GLY A 51 5.30 11.29 5.43
N SER A 52 4.01 11.59 5.58
CA SER A 52 3.26 11.23 6.79
C SER A 52 2.56 9.88 6.68
N VAL A 53 2.46 9.30 5.49
CA VAL A 53 1.77 8.03 5.27
C VAL A 53 2.75 6.88 5.40
N ASN A 54 2.39 5.90 6.23
CA ASN A 54 3.12 4.63 6.33
C ASN A 54 2.12 3.50 6.34
N ILE A 55 2.24 2.61 5.35
CA ILE A 55 1.34 1.47 5.23
C ILE A 55 2.20 0.23 4.98
N ILE A 56 1.92 -0.84 5.71
CA ILE A 56 2.57 -2.12 5.50
C ILE A 56 1.50 -3.18 5.29
N VAL A 57 1.60 -3.87 4.15
CA VAL A 57 0.70 -4.95 3.78
C VAL A 57 1.51 -6.24 3.73
N GLU A 58 1.02 -7.29 4.37
CA GLU A 58 1.69 -8.59 4.38
C GLU A 58 1.06 -9.53 3.36
N PHE A 59 1.92 -10.22 2.61
CA PHE A 59 1.54 -11.28 1.68
C PHE A 59 2.23 -12.58 2.09
N ASN A 60 1.76 -13.71 1.59
CA ASN A 60 2.33 -15.00 1.94
C ASN A 60 3.76 -15.19 1.43
N SER A 61 4.16 -14.43 0.40
CA SER A 61 5.53 -14.44 -0.12
C SER A 61 5.81 -13.14 -0.86
N LYS A 62 7.09 -12.85 -1.13
CA LYS A 62 7.46 -11.70 -1.95
C LYS A 62 6.89 -11.87 -3.37
N GLU A 63 6.92 -13.09 -3.90
CA GLU A 63 6.41 -13.35 -5.24
C GLU A 63 4.93 -13.01 -5.34
N LYS A 64 4.16 -13.31 -4.29
CA LYS A 64 2.74 -12.96 -4.25
C LYS A 64 2.53 -11.45 -4.10
N ALA A 65 3.41 -10.78 -3.35
CA ALA A 65 3.34 -9.32 -3.24
C ALA A 65 3.58 -8.65 -4.59
N VAL A 66 4.58 -9.14 -5.35
CA VAL A 66 4.88 -8.62 -6.68
C VAL A 66 3.73 -8.91 -7.63
N ALA A 67 3.22 -10.15 -7.63
CA ALA A 67 2.13 -10.53 -8.52
C ALA A 67 0.86 -9.72 -8.24
N ALA A 68 0.57 -9.44 -6.98
CA ALA A 68 -0.59 -8.63 -6.61
C ALA A 68 -0.48 -7.22 -7.16
N TYR A 69 0.71 -6.62 -7.09
CA TYR A 69 0.92 -5.28 -7.65
C TYR A 69 0.72 -5.27 -9.16
N GLU A 70 1.20 -6.31 -9.84
CA GLU A 70 1.14 -6.41 -11.29
C GLU A 70 -0.21 -6.88 -11.81
N SER A 71 -1.14 -7.26 -10.91
CA SER A 71 -2.46 -7.72 -11.32
C SER A 71 -3.26 -6.61 -11.98
N THR A 72 -4.13 -6.99 -12.91
CA THR A 72 -5.02 -6.05 -13.57
C THR A 72 -5.90 -5.31 -12.55
N GLU A 73 -6.38 -6.05 -11.55
CA GLU A 73 -7.25 -5.48 -10.50
C GLU A 73 -6.55 -4.34 -9.76
N TYR A 74 -5.31 -4.57 -9.32
CA TYR A 74 -4.62 -3.50 -8.58
C TYR A 74 -4.22 -2.35 -9.49
N GLN A 75 -3.78 -2.63 -10.71
CA GLN A 75 -3.40 -1.57 -11.66
C GLN A 75 -4.59 -0.65 -11.96
N GLU A 76 -5.79 -1.19 -12.01
CA GLU A 76 -6.99 -0.37 -12.15
C GLU A 76 -7.25 0.49 -10.92
N LEU A 77 -6.97 -0.04 -9.72
CA LEU A 77 -7.15 0.72 -8.48
C LEU A 77 -6.22 1.92 -8.40
N ILE A 78 -5.00 1.81 -8.94
CA ILE A 78 -4.02 2.91 -8.90
C ILE A 78 -4.61 4.19 -9.49
N ASN A 79 -5.40 4.07 -10.55
CA ASN A 79 -6.00 5.22 -11.21
C ASN A 79 -6.90 6.04 -10.29
N LEU A 80 -7.42 5.43 -9.23
CA LEU A 80 -8.28 6.11 -8.27
C LEU A 80 -7.50 6.99 -7.29
N ARG A 81 -6.18 6.80 -7.16
CA ARG A 81 -5.38 7.52 -6.17
C ARG A 81 -4.29 8.43 -6.75
N LEU A 82 -3.96 8.30 -8.03
CA LEU A 82 -2.80 8.99 -8.62
C LEU A 82 -2.85 10.51 -8.46
N GLN A 83 -4.02 11.12 -8.63
CA GLN A 83 -4.13 12.58 -8.55
C GLN A 83 -4.37 13.07 -7.12
N HIS A 84 -4.51 12.16 -6.15
CA HIS A 84 -4.81 12.51 -4.76
C HIS A 84 -3.68 12.20 -3.81
N SER A 85 -2.60 11.60 -4.30
CA SER A 85 -1.50 11.16 -3.44
C SER A 85 -0.19 11.12 -4.21
N SER A 86 0.92 11.17 -3.45
CA SER A 86 2.26 10.94 -3.95
C SER A 86 2.86 9.85 -3.07
N LEU A 87 2.78 8.60 -3.52
CA LEU A 87 3.18 7.44 -2.74
C LEU A 87 4.29 6.67 -3.42
N SER A 88 5.21 6.14 -2.61
CA SER A 88 6.23 5.19 -3.04
C SER A 88 5.85 3.82 -2.48
N LEU A 89 5.91 2.80 -3.32
CA LEU A 89 5.56 1.44 -2.91
C LEU A 89 6.70 0.51 -3.31
N THR A 90 7.20 -0.26 -2.36
CA THR A 90 8.23 -1.27 -2.64
C THR A 90 7.74 -2.63 -2.14
N SER A 91 8.11 -3.69 -2.87
CA SER A 91 7.85 -5.06 -2.45
C SER A 91 9.10 -5.60 -1.79
N LYS A 92 8.94 -6.22 -0.64
CA LYS A 92 10.06 -6.69 0.18
C LYS A 92 9.86 -8.12 0.64
N LYS A 93 10.97 -8.78 0.91
CA LYS A 93 11.00 -10.10 1.55
C LYS A 93 11.32 -9.91 3.03
N SER A 94 10.69 -10.71 3.89
CA SER A 94 10.98 -10.66 5.31
C SER A 94 12.41 -11.17 5.60
N TYR A 95 12.94 -10.71 6.71
CA TYR A 95 14.23 -11.22 7.19
C TYR A 95 14.10 -12.69 7.57
#